data_c777244eb79def48222d6e0d97dbc98e
#
_entry.id   c777244eb79def48222d6e0d97dbc98e
#
_cell.length_a   1.000
_cell.length_b   1.000
_cell.length_c   1.000
_cell.angle_alpha   90.00
_cell.angle_beta   90.00
_cell.angle_gamma   90.00
#
_symmetry.space_group_name_H-M   'P 1'
#
loop_
_entity.id
_entity.type
_entity.pdbx_description
1 polymer ?
#
loop_
_entity_poly.entity_id
_entity_poly.type
_entity_poly.pdbx_seq_one_letter_code
_entity_poly.pdbx_strand_id
1 'polypeptide(L)'
;MASLCYPSQVPDYQVKIVDAFTTRRYAGNPCGVVTRADGLDEVQMQNIAREINASETAFVFPSTVASFRVRFFTPTKEIPLAGHPTIATMHTLVEEGRIDLSQGAKRVTQELNIGVLPVDIALDSDKNVRIVMTQAKPEFQRRLDRNVFAQALGIEASDMLPDYPVQVVSTGTPQAMVPVKSLAVLKKLRPDFQHLSDLEQVGHYFSTHVFTLETFDPAYKTHARHFLLSSGVLEDPVTGSATGGMAAYLWKYGLVREPRYAVEQGHLMGRPGHVDVEIDGEGDEPTEVRIAGTAITVLKGTITV
;
A
#
# COMPACT_ATOMS: atom_id res chain seq x y z
N MET A 1 36.00 40.20 23.38
CA MET A 1 35.32 38.94 23.70
C MET A 1 34.28 38.72 22.60
N ALA A 2 34.57 37.85 21.65
CA ALA A 2 33.64 37.51 20.61
C ALA A 2 32.60 36.58 21.22
N SER A 3 31.34 37.01 21.26
CA SER A 3 30.21 36.18 21.64
C SER A 3 30.11 35.04 20.63
N LEU A 4 30.39 33.81 21.05
CA LEU A 4 30.05 32.61 20.31
C LEU A 4 28.52 32.57 20.22
N CYS A 5 27.97 32.98 19.06
CA CYS A 5 26.58 32.66 18.70
C CYS A 5 26.51 31.13 18.62
N TYR A 6 25.91 30.49 19.62
CA TYR A 6 25.45 29.11 19.49
C TYR A 6 24.42 29.10 18.37
N PRO A 7 24.52 28.18 17.41
CA PRO A 7 23.48 28.04 16.40
C PRO A 7 22.16 27.82 17.10
N SER A 8 21.09 28.46 16.61
CA SER A 8 19.71 28.17 16.98
C SER A 8 19.53 26.65 17.03
N GLN A 9 18.97 26.09 18.12
CA GLN A 9 18.75 24.66 18.23
C GLN A 9 18.07 24.18 16.95
N VAL A 10 18.73 23.27 16.25
CA VAL A 10 18.19 22.63 15.07
C VAL A 10 16.98 21.81 15.55
N PRO A 11 15.79 21.99 14.97
CA PRO A 11 14.60 21.33 15.47
C PRO A 11 14.67 19.81 15.30
N ASP A 12 14.27 19.12 16.34
CA ASP A 12 14.16 17.66 16.38
C ASP A 12 12.72 17.20 16.15
N TYR A 13 12.54 16.20 15.30
CA TYR A 13 11.25 15.62 15.01
C TYR A 13 11.20 14.14 15.41
N GLN A 14 10.12 13.75 16.09
CA GLN A 14 9.89 12.34 16.43
C GLN A 14 9.52 11.56 15.17
N VAL A 15 10.21 10.45 14.93
CA VAL A 15 9.96 9.56 13.80
C VAL A 15 9.74 8.14 14.29
N LYS A 16 8.83 7.42 13.66
CA LYS A 16 8.64 5.99 13.86
C LYS A 16 8.80 5.26 12.53
N ILE A 17 9.31 4.03 12.61
CA ILE A 17 9.18 3.07 11.51
C ILE A 17 8.09 2.09 11.91
N VAL A 18 7.09 1.95 11.05
CA VAL A 18 5.90 1.17 11.30
C VAL A 18 5.71 0.19 10.14
N ASP A 19 5.64 -1.09 10.46
CA ASP A 19 5.34 -2.15 9.50
C ASP A 19 3.82 -2.27 9.35
N ALA A 20 3.29 -1.93 8.18
CA ALA A 20 1.87 -2.03 7.86
C ALA A 20 1.52 -3.39 7.24
N PHE A 21 0.23 -3.78 7.35
CA PHE A 21 -0.30 -5.06 6.89
C PHE A 21 0.30 -6.28 7.58
N THR A 22 0.61 -6.14 8.84
CA THR A 22 1.17 -7.22 9.67
C THR A 22 0.96 -6.93 11.16
N THR A 23 0.96 -7.98 11.97
CA THR A 23 1.07 -7.92 13.43
C THR A 23 2.47 -8.31 13.93
N ARG A 24 3.39 -8.66 13.01
CA ARG A 24 4.75 -9.10 13.33
C ARG A 24 5.76 -8.06 12.89
N ARG A 25 6.74 -7.73 13.76
CA ARG A 25 7.86 -6.85 13.40
C ARG A 25 8.71 -7.46 12.30
N TYR A 26 9.28 -6.61 11.45
CA TYR A 26 10.16 -6.98 10.35
C TYR A 26 9.44 -7.76 9.23
N ALA A 27 8.12 -7.56 9.13
CA ALA A 27 7.24 -8.16 8.13
C ALA A 27 6.35 -7.05 7.53
N GLY A 28 5.46 -7.38 6.57
CA GLY A 28 4.60 -6.38 5.94
C GLY A 28 5.37 -5.27 5.22
N ASN A 29 4.79 -4.08 5.12
CA ASN A 29 5.32 -2.94 4.36
C ASN A 29 5.77 -1.82 5.31
N PRO A 30 7.08 -1.46 5.36
CA PRO A 30 7.60 -0.45 6.26
C PRO A 30 7.25 0.97 5.78
N CYS A 31 6.86 1.82 6.72
CA CYS A 31 6.60 3.24 6.51
C CYS A 31 7.27 4.09 7.59
N GLY A 32 7.93 5.17 7.20
CA GLY A 32 8.32 6.23 8.12
C GLY A 32 7.10 7.07 8.50
N VAL A 33 6.94 7.44 9.78
CA VAL A 33 5.82 8.29 10.23
C VAL A 33 6.34 9.39 11.14
N VAL A 34 6.14 10.65 10.72
CA VAL A 34 6.41 11.86 11.50
C VAL A 34 5.06 12.48 11.86
N THR A 35 4.60 12.28 13.11
CA THR A 35 3.24 12.64 13.53
C THR A 35 3.05 14.11 13.89
N ARG A 36 4.14 14.87 14.01
CA ARG A 36 4.16 16.32 14.25
C ARG A 36 5.17 16.96 13.32
N ALA A 37 4.75 17.20 12.08
CA ALA A 37 5.60 17.69 11.00
C ALA A 37 5.55 19.23 10.85
N ASP A 38 4.92 19.93 11.81
CA ASP A 38 4.80 21.39 11.80
C ASP A 38 6.17 22.03 11.70
N GLY A 39 6.33 22.97 10.75
CA GLY A 39 7.58 23.67 10.50
C GLY A 39 8.49 23.02 9.47
N LEU A 40 8.27 21.77 9.06
CA LEU A 40 8.99 21.16 7.95
C LEU A 40 8.51 21.72 6.61
N ASP A 41 9.45 22.15 5.79
CA ASP A 41 9.20 22.45 4.39
C ASP A 41 9.27 21.21 3.49
N GLU A 42 8.94 21.36 2.21
CA GLU A 42 8.87 20.25 1.26
C GLU A 42 10.26 19.61 1.01
N VAL A 43 11.32 20.44 0.97
CA VAL A 43 12.68 19.95 0.75
C VAL A 43 13.14 19.11 1.94
N GLN A 44 12.84 19.57 3.16
CA GLN A 44 13.16 18.85 4.39
C GLN A 44 12.42 17.52 4.46
N MET A 45 11.11 17.51 4.17
CA MET A 45 10.32 16.27 4.13
C MET A 45 10.85 15.28 3.09
N GLN A 46 11.23 15.75 1.89
CA GLN A 46 11.82 14.91 0.85
C GLN A 46 13.18 14.35 1.28
N ASN A 47 14.00 15.14 1.95
CA ASN A 47 15.29 14.69 2.47
C ASN A 47 15.13 13.65 3.59
N ILE A 48 14.20 13.88 4.51
CA ILE A 48 13.84 12.91 5.57
C ILE A 48 13.35 11.58 4.95
N ALA A 49 12.46 11.64 3.96
CA ALA A 49 11.96 10.45 3.30
C ALA A 49 13.09 9.67 2.59
N ARG A 50 14.05 10.38 1.97
CA ARG A 50 15.21 9.76 1.34
C ARG A 50 16.17 9.14 2.37
N GLU A 51 16.37 9.78 3.51
CA GLU A 51 17.26 9.29 4.58
C GLU A 51 16.67 8.06 5.26
N ILE A 52 15.36 8.06 5.56
CA ILE A 52 14.66 6.91 6.11
C ILE A 52 14.68 5.73 5.13
N ASN A 53 14.55 6.01 3.84
CA ASN A 53 14.62 5.03 2.74
C ASN A 53 13.64 3.85 2.90
N ALA A 54 12.48 4.08 3.54
CA ALA A 54 11.33 3.20 3.46
C ALA A 54 10.60 3.44 2.13
N SER A 55 9.68 2.53 1.75
CA SER A 55 8.87 2.70 0.51
C SER A 55 8.24 4.08 0.47
N GLU A 56 7.68 4.53 1.60
CA GLU A 56 7.13 5.87 1.81
C GLU A 56 7.36 6.36 3.24
N THR A 57 7.27 7.69 3.38
CA THR A 57 7.23 8.38 4.68
C THR A 57 6.02 9.29 4.73
N ALA A 58 5.26 9.22 5.82
CA ALA A 58 4.09 10.04 6.10
C ALA A 58 4.44 11.19 7.04
N PHE A 59 3.97 12.39 6.71
CA PHE A 59 4.11 13.60 7.52
C PHE A 59 2.74 14.11 7.90
N VAL A 60 2.46 14.23 9.21
CA VAL A 60 1.14 14.61 9.74
C VAL A 60 1.17 16.04 10.26
N PHE A 61 0.18 16.82 9.84
CA PHE A 61 -0.03 18.21 10.18
C PHE A 61 -1.45 18.44 10.76
N PRO A 62 -1.69 19.53 11.48
CA PRO A 62 -3.02 20.01 11.75
C PRO A 62 -3.81 20.26 10.46
N SER A 63 -5.13 20.13 10.51
CA SER A 63 -6.04 20.48 9.42
C SER A 63 -7.20 21.32 9.96
N THR A 64 -7.71 22.23 9.14
CA THR A 64 -8.92 23.01 9.43
C THR A 64 -10.17 22.43 8.77
N VAL A 65 -10.00 21.43 7.89
CA VAL A 65 -11.08 20.83 7.09
C VAL A 65 -11.24 19.32 7.33
N ALA A 66 -10.28 18.70 8.03
CA ALA A 66 -10.28 17.27 8.34
C ALA A 66 -9.78 17.05 9.78
N SER A 67 -9.74 15.79 10.24
CA SER A 67 -9.17 15.45 11.55
C SER A 67 -7.68 15.78 11.61
N PHE A 68 -6.96 15.63 10.50
CA PHE A 68 -5.55 16.01 10.29
C PHE A 68 -5.25 16.00 8.80
N ARG A 69 -4.12 16.64 8.44
CA ARG A 69 -3.55 16.59 7.09
C ARG A 69 -2.39 15.62 7.06
N VAL A 70 -2.26 14.88 5.95
CA VAL A 70 -1.12 13.98 5.73
C VAL A 70 -0.52 14.25 4.36
N ARG A 71 0.82 14.28 4.30
CA ARG A 71 1.60 14.28 3.05
C ARG A 71 2.45 13.02 3.00
N PHE A 72 2.52 12.40 1.83
CA PHE A 72 3.25 11.14 1.61
C PHE A 72 4.42 11.37 0.64
N PHE A 73 5.59 10.90 1.01
CA PHE A 73 6.80 11.00 0.20
C PHE A 73 7.42 9.62 0.00
N THR A 74 7.71 9.28 -1.25
CA THR A 74 8.67 8.23 -1.57
C THR A 74 10.10 8.78 -1.38
N PRO A 75 11.16 7.97 -1.44
CA PRO A 75 12.53 8.50 -1.43
C PRO A 75 12.83 9.50 -2.57
N THR A 76 12.01 9.55 -3.62
CA THR A 76 12.26 10.37 -4.81
C THR A 76 11.29 11.52 -5.03
N LYS A 77 10.04 11.42 -4.56
CA LYS A 77 8.99 12.43 -4.81
C LYS A 77 7.83 12.35 -3.82
N GLU A 78 7.07 13.44 -3.72
CA GLU A 78 5.77 13.41 -3.07
C GLU A 78 4.75 12.66 -3.93
N ILE A 79 3.84 11.93 -3.28
CA ILE A 79 2.72 11.23 -3.90
C ILE A 79 1.39 11.67 -3.29
N PRO A 80 0.31 11.77 -4.09
CA PRO A 80 -0.95 12.37 -3.65
C PRO A 80 -1.79 11.47 -2.73
N LEU A 81 -1.54 10.15 -2.77
CA LEU A 81 -2.28 9.13 -2.01
C LEU A 81 -1.38 7.92 -1.77
N ALA A 82 -1.50 7.30 -0.58
CA ALA A 82 -0.80 6.07 -0.27
C ALA A 82 -1.62 5.15 0.65
N GLY A 83 -1.60 3.85 0.38
CA GLY A 83 -2.38 2.85 1.11
C GLY A 83 -1.73 2.46 2.44
N HIS A 84 -0.59 1.72 2.39
CA HIS A 84 0.08 1.25 3.61
C HIS A 84 0.59 2.41 4.52
N PRO A 85 0.99 3.59 4.00
CA PRO A 85 1.30 4.72 4.84
C PRO A 85 0.10 5.27 5.61
N THR A 86 -1.12 5.21 5.04
CA THR A 86 -2.34 5.52 5.78
C THR A 86 -2.54 4.55 6.94
N ILE A 87 -2.37 3.23 6.73
CA ILE A 87 -2.44 2.21 7.78
C ILE A 87 -1.42 2.53 8.91
N ALA A 88 -0.15 2.77 8.53
CA ALA A 88 0.92 3.10 9.48
C ALA A 88 0.64 4.39 10.26
N THR A 89 0.15 5.44 9.58
CA THR A 89 -0.19 6.73 10.18
C THR A 89 -1.32 6.59 11.21
N MET A 90 -2.43 5.93 10.84
CA MET A 90 -3.57 5.75 11.76
C MET A 90 -3.19 4.92 12.99
N HIS A 91 -2.45 3.82 12.78
CA HIS A 91 -1.89 3.03 13.88
C HIS A 91 -1.07 3.91 14.84
N THR A 92 -0.18 4.74 14.30
CA THR A 92 0.67 5.63 15.09
C THR A 92 -0.14 6.65 15.88
N LEU A 93 -1.17 7.25 15.27
CA LEU A 93 -2.04 8.23 15.93
C LEU A 93 -2.87 7.61 17.06
N VAL A 94 -3.30 6.34 16.90
CA VAL A 94 -3.93 5.58 18.00
C VAL A 94 -2.92 5.26 19.10
N GLU A 95 -1.72 4.79 18.76
CA GLU A 95 -0.66 4.50 19.72
C GLU A 95 -0.26 5.75 20.55
N GLU A 96 -0.34 6.94 19.96
CA GLU A 96 -0.07 8.22 20.63
C GLU A 96 -1.27 8.80 21.39
N GLY A 97 -2.41 8.11 21.40
CA GLY A 97 -3.65 8.59 22.03
C GLY A 97 -4.29 9.78 21.32
N ARG A 98 -3.88 10.13 20.11
CA ARG A 98 -4.48 11.20 19.29
C ARG A 98 -5.79 10.75 18.63
N ILE A 99 -5.97 9.45 18.47
CA ILE A 99 -7.24 8.81 18.10
C ILE A 99 -7.62 7.88 19.24
N ASP A 100 -8.68 8.22 19.97
CA ASP A 100 -9.18 7.43 21.09
C ASP A 100 -10.22 6.42 20.61
N LEU A 101 -9.98 5.14 20.86
CA LEU A 101 -10.88 4.02 20.55
C LEU A 101 -11.59 3.45 21.78
N SER A 102 -11.51 4.10 22.93
CA SER A 102 -12.13 3.63 24.20
C SER A 102 -13.67 3.51 24.10
N GLN A 103 -14.28 4.28 23.20
CA GLN A 103 -15.72 4.25 22.93
C GLN A 103 -16.10 3.37 21.71
N GLY A 104 -15.19 2.53 21.20
CA GLY A 104 -15.39 1.65 20.05
C GLY A 104 -14.82 2.18 18.75
N ALA A 105 -15.37 1.69 17.63
CA ALA A 105 -14.91 2.07 16.30
C ALA A 105 -15.08 3.58 16.03
N LYS A 106 -14.15 4.15 15.27
CA LYS A 106 -14.13 5.58 14.96
C LYS A 106 -13.89 5.82 13.47
N ARG A 107 -14.63 6.76 12.89
CA ARG A 107 -14.33 7.32 11.57
C ARG A 107 -13.61 8.64 11.75
N VAL A 108 -12.43 8.76 11.13
CA VAL A 108 -11.65 9.99 11.03
C VAL A 108 -11.55 10.40 9.57
N THR A 109 -11.15 11.65 9.33
CA THR A 109 -10.89 12.15 7.98
C THR A 109 -9.44 12.60 7.87
N GLN A 110 -8.81 12.33 6.72
CA GLN A 110 -7.49 12.83 6.38
C GLN A 110 -7.57 13.78 5.18
N GLU A 111 -6.98 14.96 5.30
CA GLU A 111 -6.78 15.88 4.20
C GLU A 111 -5.53 15.43 3.42
N LEU A 112 -5.69 15.15 2.16
CA LEU A 112 -4.64 14.79 1.21
C LEU A 112 -4.61 15.79 0.06
N ASN A 113 -3.58 15.74 -0.78
CA ASN A 113 -3.50 16.61 -1.96
C ASN A 113 -4.63 16.36 -2.99
N ILE A 114 -5.31 15.21 -2.90
CA ILE A 114 -6.47 14.85 -3.75
C ILE A 114 -7.83 15.16 -3.10
N GLY A 115 -7.85 15.67 -1.88
CA GLY A 115 -9.08 15.98 -1.13
C GLY A 115 -9.14 15.31 0.23
N VAL A 116 -10.31 15.33 0.84
CA VAL A 116 -10.56 14.77 2.18
C VAL A 116 -11.13 13.37 2.05
N LEU A 117 -10.43 12.37 2.61
CA LEU A 117 -10.84 10.98 2.58
C LEU A 117 -11.13 10.44 3.98
N PRO A 118 -12.22 9.66 4.15
CA PRO A 118 -12.51 8.98 5.41
C PRO A 118 -11.64 7.75 5.60
N VAL A 119 -11.36 7.43 6.86
CA VAL A 119 -10.70 6.19 7.30
C VAL A 119 -11.46 5.67 8.50
N ASP A 120 -11.86 4.40 8.46
CA ASP A 120 -12.52 3.73 9.57
C ASP A 120 -11.49 2.96 10.39
N ILE A 121 -11.56 3.08 11.72
CA ILE A 121 -10.60 2.50 12.65
C ILE A 121 -11.36 1.78 13.74
N ALA A 122 -11.00 0.53 14.01
CA ALA A 122 -11.59 -0.27 15.08
C ALA A 122 -10.52 -1.16 15.72
N LEU A 123 -10.84 -1.78 16.85
CA LEU A 123 -10.06 -2.91 17.35
C LEU A 123 -10.63 -4.19 16.74
N ASP A 124 -9.73 -5.08 16.29
CA ASP A 124 -10.10 -6.45 15.90
C ASP A 124 -10.35 -7.35 17.13
N SER A 125 -10.64 -8.63 16.91
CA SER A 125 -10.86 -9.62 17.97
C SER A 125 -9.66 -9.79 18.90
N ASP A 126 -8.46 -9.59 18.38
CA ASP A 126 -7.19 -9.72 19.10
C ASP A 126 -6.72 -8.39 19.71
N LYS A 127 -7.57 -7.34 19.62
CA LYS A 127 -7.31 -5.97 20.08
C LYS A 127 -6.21 -5.24 19.30
N ASN A 128 -5.87 -5.69 18.10
CA ASN A 128 -5.03 -4.90 17.22
C ASN A 128 -5.84 -3.76 16.59
N VAL A 129 -5.17 -2.66 16.29
CA VAL A 129 -5.79 -1.54 15.57
C VAL A 129 -5.98 -1.94 14.11
N ARG A 130 -7.23 -2.16 13.71
CA ARG A 130 -7.62 -2.46 12.32
C ARG A 130 -8.07 -1.18 11.64
N ILE A 131 -7.43 -0.84 10.55
CA ILE A 131 -7.68 0.36 9.74
C ILE A 131 -8.31 -0.07 8.42
N VAL A 132 -9.43 0.56 8.05
CA VAL A 132 -10.20 0.24 6.83
C VAL A 132 -10.26 1.46 5.93
N MET A 133 -9.90 1.25 4.67
CA MET A 133 -9.96 2.26 3.62
C MET A 133 -10.92 1.82 2.53
N THR A 134 -11.97 2.62 2.28
CA THR A 134 -12.81 2.44 1.09
C THR A 134 -12.05 2.96 -0.12
N GLN A 135 -11.99 2.15 -1.16
CA GLN A 135 -11.35 2.51 -2.41
C GLN A 135 -12.35 3.15 -3.40
N ALA A 136 -11.85 3.74 -4.45
CA ALA A 136 -12.71 4.23 -5.52
C ALA A 136 -13.46 3.07 -6.19
N LYS A 137 -14.58 3.38 -6.84
CA LYS A 137 -15.37 2.41 -7.57
C LYS A 137 -14.48 1.67 -8.58
N PRO A 138 -14.55 0.32 -8.65
CA PRO A 138 -13.76 -0.45 -9.58
C PRO A 138 -14.03 -0.08 -11.06
N GLU A 139 -12.97 0.10 -11.82
CA GLU A 139 -13.00 0.35 -13.26
C GLU A 139 -12.17 -0.70 -13.98
N PHE A 140 -12.81 -1.43 -14.89
CA PHE A 140 -12.15 -2.41 -15.75
C PHE A 140 -11.76 -1.74 -17.06
N GLN A 141 -10.47 -1.55 -17.24
CA GLN A 141 -9.92 -0.88 -18.41
C GLN A 141 -9.45 -1.92 -19.46
N ARG A 142 -8.49 -1.56 -20.27
CA ARG A 142 -8.01 -2.37 -21.40
C ARG A 142 -7.48 -3.74 -20.98
N ARG A 143 -7.71 -4.73 -21.82
CA ARG A 143 -7.00 -6.02 -21.77
C ARG A 143 -5.64 -5.84 -22.45
N LEU A 144 -4.64 -6.55 -21.94
CA LEU A 144 -3.25 -6.46 -22.37
C LEU A 144 -2.79 -7.78 -22.99
N ASP A 145 -1.76 -7.74 -23.84
CA ASP A 145 -1.26 -8.94 -24.50
C ASP A 145 -0.50 -9.85 -23.51
N ARG A 146 -0.96 -11.08 -23.36
CA ARG A 146 -0.38 -12.08 -22.47
C ARG A 146 1.05 -12.46 -22.85
N ASN A 147 1.36 -12.53 -24.14
CA ASN A 147 2.69 -12.94 -24.60
C ASN A 147 3.72 -11.87 -24.26
N VAL A 148 3.34 -10.59 -24.43
CA VAL A 148 4.19 -9.45 -24.07
C VAL A 148 4.47 -9.43 -22.57
N PHE A 149 3.43 -9.64 -21.75
CA PHE A 149 3.62 -9.72 -20.30
C PHE A 149 4.41 -10.95 -19.85
N ALA A 150 4.21 -12.10 -20.48
CA ALA A 150 4.98 -13.30 -20.20
C ALA A 150 6.48 -13.05 -20.45
N GLN A 151 6.82 -12.44 -21.58
CA GLN A 151 8.18 -12.06 -21.90
C GLN A 151 8.77 -11.09 -20.86
N ALA A 152 8.03 -10.01 -20.52
CA ALA A 152 8.48 -9.01 -19.57
C ALA A 152 8.67 -9.59 -18.14
N LEU A 153 7.93 -10.63 -17.77
CA LEU A 153 8.00 -11.31 -16.48
C LEU A 153 8.97 -12.51 -16.46
N GLY A 154 9.58 -12.86 -17.62
CA GLY A 154 10.49 -14.00 -17.73
C GLY A 154 9.81 -15.36 -17.55
N ILE A 155 8.56 -15.50 -18.03
CA ILE A 155 7.77 -16.72 -17.99
C ILE A 155 7.18 -17.04 -19.37
N GLU A 156 6.55 -18.22 -19.50
CA GLU A 156 5.79 -18.56 -20.69
C GLU A 156 4.33 -18.09 -20.55
N ALA A 157 3.67 -17.74 -21.68
CA ALA A 157 2.25 -17.38 -21.66
C ALA A 157 1.37 -18.53 -21.11
N SER A 158 1.84 -19.78 -21.27
CA SER A 158 1.20 -20.97 -20.68
C SER A 158 1.28 -21.06 -19.17
N ASP A 159 2.11 -20.25 -18.51
CA ASP A 159 2.19 -20.16 -17.04
C ASP A 159 1.05 -19.29 -16.44
N MET A 160 0.42 -18.46 -17.25
CA MET A 160 -0.74 -17.66 -16.84
C MET A 160 -2.02 -18.52 -16.85
N LEU A 161 -3.02 -18.13 -16.06
CA LEU A 161 -4.34 -18.77 -16.08
C LEU A 161 -4.98 -18.62 -17.47
N PRO A 162 -5.39 -19.73 -18.14
CA PRO A 162 -5.71 -19.70 -19.58
C PRO A 162 -6.91 -18.83 -19.96
N ASP A 163 -7.96 -18.85 -19.14
CA ASP A 163 -9.26 -18.25 -19.45
C ASP A 163 -9.42 -16.83 -18.86
N TYR A 164 -8.37 -16.29 -18.27
CA TYR A 164 -8.39 -15.02 -17.56
C TYR A 164 -7.44 -14.01 -18.22
N PRO A 165 -7.92 -12.81 -18.59
CA PRO A 165 -7.10 -11.83 -19.30
C PRO A 165 -6.09 -11.16 -18.37
N VAL A 166 -4.95 -10.76 -18.91
CA VAL A 166 -4.16 -9.67 -18.32
C VAL A 166 -4.95 -8.39 -18.57
N GLN A 167 -5.30 -7.67 -17.50
CA GLN A 167 -6.18 -6.51 -17.60
C GLN A 167 -5.80 -5.40 -16.65
N VAL A 168 -5.91 -4.15 -17.11
CA VAL A 168 -5.80 -2.99 -16.23
C VAL A 168 -7.10 -2.83 -15.45
N VAL A 169 -6.98 -2.81 -14.12
CA VAL A 169 -8.09 -2.54 -13.18
C VAL A 169 -7.67 -1.39 -12.26
N SER A 170 -8.58 -0.48 -12.03
CA SER A 170 -8.39 0.67 -11.15
C SER A 170 -9.43 0.67 -10.04
N THR A 171 -8.98 0.86 -8.82
CA THR A 171 -9.79 1.25 -7.67
C THR A 171 -9.28 2.57 -7.07
N GLY A 172 -8.85 3.47 -7.97
CA GLY A 172 -8.21 4.75 -7.69
C GLY A 172 -6.83 4.87 -8.34
N THR A 173 -6.10 3.75 -8.50
CA THR A 173 -4.83 3.68 -9.21
C THR A 173 -4.92 2.56 -10.24
N PRO A 174 -4.76 2.81 -11.55
CA PRO A 174 -4.82 1.79 -12.58
C PRO A 174 -3.58 0.88 -12.50
N GLN A 175 -3.78 -0.43 -12.44
CA GLN A 175 -2.72 -1.42 -12.29
C GLN A 175 -3.01 -2.64 -13.18
N ALA A 176 -1.96 -3.25 -13.75
CA ALA A 176 -2.10 -4.45 -14.57
C ALA A 176 -2.25 -5.68 -13.66
N MET A 177 -3.40 -6.36 -13.74
CA MET A 177 -3.69 -7.62 -13.05
C MET A 177 -3.25 -8.79 -13.91
N VAL A 178 -2.30 -9.60 -13.42
CA VAL A 178 -1.69 -10.71 -14.14
C VAL A 178 -1.92 -12.02 -13.37
N PRO A 179 -2.95 -12.81 -13.70
CA PRO A 179 -3.22 -14.07 -13.03
C PRO A 179 -2.29 -15.17 -13.53
N VAL A 180 -1.57 -15.83 -12.61
CA VAL A 180 -0.68 -16.97 -12.92
C VAL A 180 -1.14 -18.24 -12.22
N LYS A 181 -0.71 -19.41 -12.72
CA LYS A 181 -1.22 -20.71 -12.34
C LYS A 181 -0.87 -21.14 -10.91
N SER A 182 0.33 -20.76 -10.41
CA SER A 182 0.83 -21.34 -9.16
C SER A 182 1.87 -20.48 -8.44
N LEU A 183 2.10 -20.79 -7.17
CA LEU A 183 3.23 -20.27 -6.40
C LEU A 183 4.58 -20.58 -7.05
N ALA A 184 4.70 -21.73 -7.72
CA ALA A 184 5.93 -22.08 -8.43
C ALA A 184 6.22 -21.10 -9.58
N VAL A 185 5.17 -20.63 -10.28
CA VAL A 185 5.29 -19.58 -11.29
C VAL A 185 5.70 -18.25 -10.66
N LEU A 186 5.08 -17.83 -9.55
CA LEU A 186 5.47 -16.59 -8.86
C LEU A 186 6.94 -16.62 -8.40
N LYS A 187 7.41 -17.76 -7.90
CA LYS A 187 8.82 -17.93 -7.46
C LYS A 187 9.83 -17.81 -8.60
N LYS A 188 9.47 -18.25 -9.81
CA LYS A 188 10.38 -18.25 -10.96
C LYS A 188 10.39 -16.92 -11.73
N LEU A 189 9.50 -15.97 -11.46
CA LEU A 189 9.48 -14.67 -12.12
C LEU A 189 10.88 -14.03 -12.12
N ARG A 190 11.26 -13.52 -13.30
CA ARG A 190 12.48 -12.73 -13.53
C ARG A 190 12.12 -11.49 -14.32
N PRO A 191 11.52 -10.47 -13.67
CA PRO A 191 11.03 -9.27 -14.36
C PRO A 191 12.16 -8.53 -15.08
N ASP A 192 11.94 -8.23 -16.35
CA ASP A 192 12.67 -7.19 -17.05
C ASP A 192 12.02 -5.85 -16.72
N PHE A 193 12.62 -5.14 -15.79
CA PHE A 193 12.06 -3.90 -15.27
C PHE A 193 11.99 -2.78 -16.30
N GLN A 194 12.94 -2.73 -17.28
CA GLN A 194 12.85 -1.75 -18.35
C GLN A 194 11.64 -2.05 -19.25
N HIS A 195 11.47 -3.31 -19.62
CA HIS A 195 10.32 -3.73 -20.45
C HIS A 195 8.99 -3.48 -19.71
N LEU A 196 8.89 -3.77 -18.39
CA LEU A 196 7.70 -3.44 -17.60
C LEU A 196 7.43 -1.93 -17.57
N SER A 197 8.47 -1.10 -17.41
CA SER A 197 8.34 0.37 -17.45
C SER A 197 7.81 0.88 -18.78
N ASP A 198 8.30 0.35 -19.88
CA ASP A 198 7.83 0.70 -21.21
C ASP A 198 6.35 0.32 -21.39
N LEU A 199 5.95 -0.86 -20.88
CA LEU A 199 4.56 -1.30 -20.89
C LEU A 199 3.65 -0.42 -20.02
N GLU A 200 4.12 0.02 -18.84
CA GLU A 200 3.40 0.96 -17.97
C GLU A 200 3.14 2.28 -18.69
N GLN A 201 4.14 2.83 -19.38
CA GLN A 201 4.03 4.09 -20.11
C GLN A 201 3.04 3.98 -21.28
N VAL A 202 3.21 2.97 -22.14
CA VAL A 202 2.34 2.73 -23.30
C VAL A 202 0.93 2.33 -22.88
N GLY A 203 0.85 1.56 -21.79
CA GLY A 203 -0.38 1.06 -21.19
C GLY A 203 -1.14 2.09 -20.34
N HIS A 204 -0.52 3.23 -19.98
CA HIS A 204 -1.08 4.24 -19.08
C HIS A 204 -1.60 3.62 -17.78
N TYR A 205 -0.82 2.75 -17.14
CA TYR A 205 -1.08 2.19 -15.82
C TYR A 205 0.16 2.35 -14.93
N PHE A 206 -0.03 2.20 -13.61
CA PHE A 206 0.99 2.58 -12.63
C PHE A 206 1.97 1.46 -12.31
N SER A 207 1.53 0.20 -12.32
CA SER A 207 2.30 -0.93 -11.79
C SER A 207 1.73 -2.27 -12.24
N THR A 208 2.49 -3.35 -12.03
CA THR A 208 2.11 -4.71 -12.41
C THR A 208 1.93 -5.59 -11.17
N HIS A 209 0.73 -6.15 -10.99
CA HIS A 209 0.35 -7.04 -9.88
C HIS A 209 0.15 -8.46 -10.39
N VAL A 210 1.10 -9.33 -10.10
CA VAL A 210 1.08 -10.74 -10.51
C VAL A 210 0.60 -11.58 -9.34
N PHE A 211 -0.46 -12.38 -9.52
CA PHE A 211 -1.07 -13.13 -8.44
C PHE A 211 -1.48 -14.56 -8.85
N THR A 212 -1.59 -15.43 -7.86
CA THR A 212 -2.12 -16.80 -7.98
C THR A 212 -3.13 -17.09 -6.88
N LEU A 213 -3.98 -18.10 -7.11
CA LEU A 213 -4.91 -18.62 -6.09
C LEU A 213 -4.25 -19.63 -5.12
N GLU A 214 -3.00 -20.04 -5.39
CA GLU A 214 -2.21 -20.80 -4.44
C GLU A 214 -1.57 -19.88 -3.39
N THR A 215 -1.52 -20.35 -2.16
CA THR A 215 -1.05 -19.57 -1.01
C THR A 215 -0.03 -20.35 -0.19
N PHE A 216 0.79 -19.67 0.59
CA PHE A 216 1.66 -20.28 1.60
C PHE A 216 0.84 -20.75 2.82
N ASP A 217 -0.17 -19.97 3.20
CA ASP A 217 -1.09 -20.29 4.27
C ASP A 217 -2.51 -20.45 3.69
N PRO A 218 -3.18 -21.60 3.88
CA PRO A 218 -4.53 -21.85 3.34
C PRO A 218 -5.63 -20.94 3.90
N ALA A 219 -5.35 -20.16 4.93
CA ALA A 219 -6.27 -19.14 5.44
C ALA A 219 -6.49 -17.99 4.43
N TYR A 220 -5.56 -17.79 3.50
CA TYR A 220 -5.61 -16.73 2.49
C TYR A 220 -6.13 -17.24 1.15
N LYS A 221 -6.66 -16.34 0.31
CA LYS A 221 -7.25 -16.69 -1.00
C LYS A 221 -6.26 -16.54 -2.17
N THR A 222 -5.29 -15.66 -2.05
CA THR A 222 -4.29 -15.41 -3.10
C THR A 222 -2.93 -15.11 -2.51
N HIS A 223 -1.88 -15.38 -3.29
CA HIS A 223 -0.54 -14.82 -3.08
C HIS A 223 -0.15 -13.95 -4.26
N ALA A 224 0.52 -12.82 -3.99
CA ALA A 224 0.90 -11.87 -5.03
C ALA A 224 2.36 -11.41 -4.92
N ARG A 225 2.86 -10.89 -6.05
CA ARG A 225 4.05 -10.03 -6.15
C ARG A 225 3.69 -8.75 -6.89
N HIS A 226 4.21 -7.64 -6.45
CA HIS A 226 3.88 -6.34 -7.00
C HIS A 226 5.14 -5.60 -7.46
N PHE A 227 5.19 -5.27 -8.75
CA PHE A 227 6.31 -4.60 -9.39
C PHE A 227 5.95 -3.18 -9.78
N LEU A 228 6.82 -2.22 -9.44
CA LEU A 228 6.62 -0.81 -9.75
C LEU A 228 7.97 -0.12 -9.95
N LEU A 229 8.13 0.67 -11.02
CA LEU A 229 9.38 1.38 -11.28
C LEU A 229 9.29 2.87 -10.94
N SER A 230 8.09 3.43 -10.99
CA SER A 230 7.87 4.87 -10.87
C SER A 230 8.20 5.46 -9.49
N SER A 231 8.37 4.63 -8.45
CA SER A 231 8.65 5.05 -7.07
C SER A 231 10.10 4.87 -6.63
N GLY A 232 10.94 4.28 -7.49
CA GLY A 232 12.34 3.92 -7.12
C GLY A 232 12.46 2.60 -6.35
N VAL A 233 11.35 1.91 -6.12
CA VAL A 233 11.27 0.56 -5.54
C VAL A 233 10.88 -0.41 -6.65
N LEU A 234 11.62 -1.50 -6.81
CA LEU A 234 11.37 -2.47 -7.89
C LEU A 234 10.26 -3.48 -7.56
N GLU A 235 10.13 -3.83 -6.30
CA GLU A 235 9.09 -4.74 -5.80
C GLU A 235 8.59 -4.25 -4.45
N ASP A 236 7.27 -4.17 -4.27
CA ASP A 236 6.63 -3.71 -3.05
C ASP A 236 6.16 -4.90 -2.20
N PRO A 237 6.50 -4.96 -0.90
CA PRO A 237 6.21 -6.14 -0.10
C PRO A 237 4.73 -6.39 0.12
N VAL A 238 3.90 -5.36 0.36
CA VAL A 238 2.43 -5.50 0.51
C VAL A 238 1.73 -4.27 -0.02
N THR A 239 0.85 -4.44 -1.00
CA THR A 239 0.25 -3.35 -1.77
C THR A 239 -1.28 -3.33 -1.65
N GLY A 240 -1.81 -2.51 -0.75
CA GLY A 240 -3.25 -2.41 -0.52
C GLY A 240 -4.05 -1.94 -1.75
N SER A 241 -3.55 -0.94 -2.50
CA SER A 241 -4.25 -0.43 -3.69
C SER A 241 -4.36 -1.49 -4.79
N ALA A 242 -3.32 -2.28 -5.02
CA ALA A 242 -3.33 -3.37 -5.98
C ALA A 242 -4.20 -4.55 -5.51
N THR A 243 -4.20 -4.82 -4.20
CA THR A 243 -5.13 -5.80 -3.62
C THR A 243 -6.57 -5.44 -3.90
N GLY A 244 -6.95 -4.16 -3.85
CA GLY A 244 -8.30 -3.71 -4.20
C GLY A 244 -8.64 -3.95 -5.68
N GLY A 245 -7.74 -3.64 -6.58
CA GLY A 245 -7.88 -3.94 -8.01
C GLY A 245 -7.97 -5.45 -8.28
N MET A 246 -7.12 -6.25 -7.60
CA MET A 246 -7.17 -7.71 -7.66
C MET A 246 -8.49 -8.26 -7.10
N ALA A 247 -9.00 -7.73 -5.99
CA ALA A 247 -10.28 -8.15 -5.42
C ALA A 247 -11.43 -7.91 -6.39
N ALA A 248 -11.47 -6.75 -7.04
CA ALA A 248 -12.45 -6.47 -8.08
C ALA A 248 -12.31 -7.43 -9.28
N TYR A 249 -11.08 -7.72 -9.70
CA TYR A 249 -10.79 -8.68 -10.76
C TYR A 249 -11.29 -10.10 -10.40
N LEU A 250 -10.97 -10.57 -9.19
CA LEU A 250 -11.37 -11.90 -8.70
C LEU A 250 -12.91 -12.03 -8.67
N TRP A 251 -13.60 -10.97 -8.24
CA TRP A 251 -15.06 -10.92 -8.24
C TRP A 251 -15.61 -10.96 -9.67
N LYS A 252 -15.14 -10.07 -10.55
CA LYS A 252 -15.61 -9.96 -11.94
C LYS A 252 -15.51 -11.28 -12.70
N TYR A 253 -14.42 -11.99 -12.52
CA TYR A 253 -14.15 -13.24 -13.22
C TYR A 253 -14.59 -14.51 -12.45
N GLY A 254 -15.26 -14.37 -11.31
CA GLY A 254 -15.79 -15.48 -10.54
C GLY A 254 -14.75 -16.37 -9.88
N LEU A 255 -13.52 -15.87 -9.70
CA LEU A 255 -12.43 -16.62 -9.04
C LEU A 255 -12.59 -16.67 -7.53
N VAL A 256 -13.08 -15.59 -6.91
CA VAL A 256 -13.46 -15.50 -5.50
C VAL A 256 -14.76 -14.71 -5.42
N ARG A 257 -15.79 -15.26 -4.78
CA ARG A 257 -17.11 -14.65 -4.59
C ARG A 257 -17.47 -14.41 -3.14
N GLU A 258 -16.54 -14.71 -2.24
CA GLU A 258 -16.73 -14.42 -0.83
C GLU A 258 -16.67 -12.90 -0.62
N PRO A 259 -17.62 -12.30 0.14
CA PRO A 259 -17.64 -10.85 0.36
C PRO A 259 -16.57 -10.37 1.36
N ARG A 260 -15.96 -11.30 2.10
CA ARG A 260 -14.89 -11.03 3.08
C ARG A 260 -13.88 -12.15 3.05
N TYR A 261 -12.61 -11.80 2.86
CA TYR A 261 -11.49 -12.73 2.87
C TYR A 261 -10.18 -11.97 3.10
N ALA A 262 -9.10 -12.70 3.29
CA ALA A 262 -7.77 -12.12 3.36
C ALA A 262 -6.86 -12.68 2.26
N VAL A 263 -5.86 -11.91 1.89
CA VAL A 263 -4.84 -12.26 0.89
C VAL A 263 -3.45 -12.02 1.46
N GLU A 264 -2.46 -12.72 0.94
CA GLU A 264 -1.08 -12.61 1.38
C GLU A 264 -0.15 -12.08 0.28
N GLN A 265 0.92 -11.40 0.69
CA GLN A 265 1.98 -10.87 -0.19
C GLN A 265 3.30 -10.82 0.59
N GLY A 266 4.44 -10.69 -0.11
CA GLY A 266 5.74 -10.34 0.48
C GLY A 266 6.56 -11.51 1.01
N HIS A 267 6.08 -12.75 1.00
CA HIS A 267 6.83 -13.92 1.47
C HIS A 267 8.16 -14.10 0.74
N LEU A 268 8.17 -13.87 -0.58
CA LEU A 268 9.37 -14.01 -1.41
C LEU A 268 10.41 -12.90 -1.19
N MET A 269 10.01 -11.82 -0.54
CA MET A 269 10.88 -10.73 -0.11
C MET A 269 11.34 -10.87 1.36
N GLY A 270 10.90 -11.94 2.06
CA GLY A 270 11.15 -12.11 3.50
C GLY A 270 10.35 -11.16 4.39
N ARG A 271 9.34 -10.49 3.83
CA ARG A 271 8.46 -9.55 4.54
C ARG A 271 6.98 -9.95 4.38
N PRO A 272 6.58 -11.13 4.90
CA PRO A 272 5.21 -11.60 4.75
C PRO A 272 4.21 -10.64 5.41
N GLY A 273 3.14 -10.34 4.69
CA GLY A 273 2.03 -9.54 5.19
C GLY A 273 0.72 -9.99 4.59
N HIS A 274 -0.37 -9.46 5.12
CA HIS A 274 -1.72 -9.81 4.71
C HIS A 274 -2.62 -8.58 4.65
N VAL A 275 -3.58 -8.64 3.74
CA VAL A 275 -4.57 -7.59 3.53
C VAL A 275 -5.95 -8.22 3.63
N ASP A 276 -6.80 -7.65 4.49
CA ASP A 276 -8.22 -8.01 4.52
C ASP A 276 -8.94 -7.31 3.38
N VAL A 277 -9.80 -8.04 2.73
CA VAL A 277 -10.67 -7.56 1.66
C VAL A 277 -12.13 -7.65 2.11
N GLU A 278 -12.86 -6.55 1.94
CA GLU A 278 -14.31 -6.53 1.97
C GLU A 278 -14.79 -6.03 0.61
N ILE A 279 -15.66 -6.79 -0.05
CA ILE A 279 -16.14 -6.46 -1.38
C ILE A 279 -17.65 -6.69 -1.47
N ASP A 280 -18.34 -5.72 -2.03
CA ASP A 280 -19.77 -5.81 -2.36
C ASP A 280 -19.93 -5.79 -3.88
N GLY A 281 -20.95 -6.47 -4.40
CA GLY A 281 -21.21 -6.52 -5.83
C GLY A 281 -22.55 -7.17 -6.18
N GLU A 282 -23.00 -6.94 -7.41
CA GLU A 282 -24.23 -7.53 -7.96
C GLU A 282 -23.86 -8.37 -9.19
N GLY A 283 -24.18 -9.66 -9.15
CA GLY A 283 -23.77 -10.58 -10.20
C GLY A 283 -22.24 -10.62 -10.36
N ASP A 284 -21.72 -10.25 -11.50
CA ASP A 284 -20.28 -10.17 -11.79
C ASP A 284 -19.70 -8.75 -11.68
N GLU A 285 -20.51 -7.76 -11.28
CA GLU A 285 -20.08 -6.36 -11.15
C GLU A 285 -19.76 -6.03 -9.68
N PRO A 286 -18.48 -5.81 -9.32
CA PRO A 286 -18.13 -5.31 -8.00
C PRO A 286 -18.52 -3.82 -7.89
N THR A 287 -19.19 -3.45 -6.80
CA THR A 287 -19.71 -2.09 -6.58
C THR A 287 -18.89 -1.28 -5.58
N GLU A 288 -18.37 -1.93 -4.55
CA GLU A 288 -17.53 -1.31 -3.52
C GLU A 288 -16.42 -2.26 -3.08
N VAL A 289 -15.22 -1.73 -2.91
CA VAL A 289 -14.07 -2.46 -2.37
C VAL A 289 -13.50 -1.70 -1.19
N ARG A 290 -13.33 -2.39 -0.07
CA ARG A 290 -12.65 -1.91 1.13
C ARG A 290 -11.46 -2.79 1.42
N ILE A 291 -10.34 -2.14 1.75
CA ILE A 291 -9.09 -2.80 2.13
C ILE A 291 -8.80 -2.47 3.58
N ALA A 292 -8.47 -3.48 4.35
CA ALA A 292 -8.12 -3.27 5.74
C ALA A 292 -6.80 -3.97 6.11
N GLY A 293 -6.19 -3.46 7.17
CA GLY A 293 -4.99 -4.05 7.73
C GLY A 293 -4.68 -3.53 9.12
N THR A 294 -3.73 -4.19 9.73
CA THR A 294 -3.13 -3.82 11.02
C THR A 294 -1.72 -3.29 10.78
N ALA A 295 -1.10 -2.74 11.81
CA ALA A 295 0.30 -2.34 11.76
C ALA A 295 0.99 -2.52 13.12
N ILE A 296 2.32 -2.49 13.12
CA ILE A 296 3.12 -2.59 14.33
C ILE A 296 4.33 -1.66 14.27
N THR A 297 4.57 -0.92 15.35
CA THR A 297 5.74 -0.04 15.46
C THR A 297 7.00 -0.87 15.70
N VAL A 298 8.03 -0.60 14.90
CA VAL A 298 9.32 -1.29 14.94
C VAL A 298 10.41 -0.42 15.57
N LEU A 299 10.42 0.87 15.23
CA LEU A 299 11.41 1.82 15.72
C LEU A 299 10.74 3.12 16.15
N LYS A 300 11.26 3.70 17.22
CA LYS A 300 10.95 5.06 17.69
C LYS A 300 12.26 5.81 17.86
N GLY A 301 12.35 7.00 17.31
CA GLY A 301 13.56 7.80 17.33
C GLY A 301 13.29 9.27 17.07
N THR A 302 14.38 10.01 16.91
CA THR A 302 14.37 11.45 16.63
C THR A 302 15.23 11.71 15.41
N ILE A 303 14.76 12.58 14.52
CA ILE A 303 15.54 13.08 13.38
C ILE A 303 15.77 14.58 13.56
N THR A 304 16.99 15.02 13.36
CA THR A 304 17.43 16.42 13.46
C THR A 304 17.44 17.02 12.06
N VAL A 305 16.91 18.24 11.88
CA VAL A 305 16.70 18.86 10.57
C VAL A 305 17.33 20.23 10.49
#